data_982e50658b07ecfbdbcd4bab16091ce4
#
_entry.id   982e50658b07ecfbdbcd4bab16091ce4
#
_cell.length_a   1.000
_cell.length_b   1.000
_cell.length_c   1.000
_cell.angle_alpha   90.00
_cell.angle_beta   90.00
_cell.angle_gamma   90.00
#
_symmetry.space_group_name_H-M   'P 1'
#
loop_
_entity.id
_entity.type
_entity.pdbx_description
1 polymer ?
#
loop_
_entity_poly.entity_id
_entity_poly.type
_entity_poly.pdbx_seq_one_letter_code
_entity_poly.pdbx_strand_id
1 'polypeptide(L)'
;MSIAAVIQMTSAPDVQQNMHTAFTLLQQAAQRGAKLAALPENFLLMGMTEQDKFSIAEDQGQGPIQAWLAQTARQLNLWIVAGTVPLKVPNESRLAAACMVVNAQGEVVTRYDQTHLFDVD
;
A
#
# COMPACT_ATOMS: atom_id res chain seq x y z
N MET A 1 18.04 17.54 7.62
CA MET A 1 16.61 17.80 7.39
C MET A 1 15.98 16.62 6.71
N SER A 2 14.84 16.16 7.22
CA SER A 2 14.12 15.03 6.61
C SER A 2 13.10 15.56 5.62
N ILE A 3 13.01 14.88 4.47
CA ILE A 3 12.06 15.22 3.42
C ILE A 3 11.02 14.10 3.35
N ALA A 4 9.77 14.50 3.39
CA ALA A 4 8.64 13.59 3.19
C ALA A 4 7.97 13.91 1.85
N ALA A 5 7.52 12.88 1.16
CA ALA A 5 6.85 13.02 -0.12
C ALA A 5 5.43 12.46 -0.04
N VAL A 6 4.50 13.12 -0.71
CA VAL A 6 3.15 12.62 -0.89
C VAL A 6 3.02 12.26 -2.37
N ILE A 7 2.74 11.00 -2.62
CA ILE A 7 2.64 10.50 -3.98
C ILE A 7 1.22 10.73 -4.49
N GLN A 8 1.12 11.33 -5.67
CA GLN A 8 -0.15 11.48 -6.36
C GLN A 8 -0.09 10.71 -7.65
N MET A 9 -1.11 9.91 -7.90
CA MET A 9 -1.17 9.12 -9.12
C MET A 9 -2.62 8.86 -9.50
N THR A 10 -2.84 8.65 -10.78
CA THR A 10 -4.12 8.18 -11.30
C THR A 10 -4.00 6.68 -11.47
N SER A 11 -4.80 5.94 -10.73
CA SER A 11 -4.74 4.47 -10.78
C SER A 11 -5.49 3.97 -12.00
N ALA A 12 -4.91 2.97 -12.64
CA ALA A 12 -5.51 2.27 -13.76
C ALA A 12 -6.30 1.06 -13.23
N PRO A 13 -7.12 0.41 -14.07
CA PRO A 13 -7.82 -0.81 -13.65
C PRO A 13 -6.92 -2.06 -13.66
N ASP A 14 -5.63 -1.92 -13.43
CA ASP A 14 -4.66 -2.99 -13.42
C ASP A 14 -3.70 -2.81 -12.25
N VAL A 15 -3.74 -3.76 -11.31
CA VAL A 15 -2.93 -3.68 -10.09
C VAL A 15 -1.43 -3.67 -10.40
N GLN A 16 -0.99 -4.50 -11.35
CA GLN A 16 0.44 -4.56 -11.70
C GLN A 16 0.93 -3.24 -12.27
N GLN A 17 0.12 -2.62 -13.12
CA GLN A 17 0.47 -1.33 -13.68
C GLN A 17 0.52 -0.26 -12.59
N ASN A 18 -0.42 -0.29 -11.66
CA ASN A 18 -0.46 0.67 -10.56
C ASN A 18 0.74 0.52 -9.64
N MET A 19 1.16 -0.73 -9.37
CA MET A 19 2.36 -0.97 -8.56
C MET A 19 3.60 -0.45 -9.28
N HIS A 20 3.69 -0.65 -10.58
CA HIS A 20 4.81 -0.13 -11.37
C HIS A 20 4.83 1.41 -11.35
N THR A 21 3.68 2.05 -11.52
CA THR A 21 3.57 3.51 -11.46
C THR A 21 3.98 4.01 -10.07
N ALA A 22 3.49 3.37 -9.02
CA ALA A 22 3.84 3.73 -7.65
C ALA A 22 5.34 3.59 -7.42
N PHE A 23 5.94 2.50 -7.89
CA PHE A 23 7.38 2.29 -7.74
C PHE A 23 8.17 3.42 -8.40
N THR A 24 7.81 3.79 -9.63
CA THR A 24 8.49 4.86 -10.35
C THR A 24 8.43 6.19 -9.58
N LEU A 25 7.26 6.51 -9.04
CA LEU A 25 7.08 7.75 -8.28
C LEU A 25 7.83 7.71 -6.95
N LEU A 26 7.84 6.56 -6.28
CA LEU A 26 8.61 6.38 -5.04
C LEU A 26 10.10 6.51 -5.32
N GLN A 27 10.56 5.95 -6.43
CA GLN A 27 11.96 6.06 -6.83
C GLN A 27 12.36 7.51 -7.07
N GLN A 28 11.51 8.27 -7.74
CA GLN A 28 11.75 9.70 -7.97
C GLN A 28 11.80 10.47 -6.65
N ALA A 29 10.90 10.15 -5.72
CA ALA A 29 10.90 10.78 -4.41
C ALA A 29 12.19 10.51 -3.65
N ALA A 30 12.64 9.25 -3.68
CA ALA A 30 13.89 8.87 -3.02
C ALA A 30 15.09 9.59 -3.65
N GLN A 31 15.10 9.73 -4.98
CA GLN A 31 16.17 10.44 -5.68
C GLN A 31 16.22 11.92 -5.30
N ARG A 32 15.08 12.49 -4.92
CA ARG A 32 15.01 13.88 -4.46
C ARG A 32 15.29 14.05 -2.98
N GLY A 33 15.69 12.98 -2.30
CA GLY A 33 16.09 13.03 -0.91
C GLY A 33 15.00 12.69 0.09
N ALA A 34 13.84 12.21 -0.35
CA ALA A 34 12.79 11.82 0.56
C ALA A 34 13.22 10.64 1.42
N LYS A 35 12.85 10.67 2.70
CA LYS A 35 13.07 9.57 3.64
C LYS A 35 11.78 8.87 3.99
N LEU A 36 10.65 9.48 3.69
CA LEU A 36 9.32 8.96 3.94
C LEU A 36 8.44 9.33 2.75
N ALA A 37 7.65 8.39 2.28
CA ALA A 37 6.68 8.66 1.22
C ALA A 37 5.34 8.01 1.56
N ALA A 38 4.26 8.71 1.25
CA ALA A 38 2.91 8.21 1.46
C ALA A 38 2.26 7.95 0.10
N LEU A 39 1.73 6.75 -0.07
CA LEU A 39 0.96 6.38 -1.25
C LEU A 39 -0.51 6.75 -1.04
N PRO A 40 -1.23 7.08 -2.11
CA PRO A 40 -2.64 7.44 -1.98
C PRO A 40 -3.50 6.23 -1.61
N GLU A 41 -4.71 6.53 -1.14
CA GLU A 41 -5.61 5.50 -0.61
C GLU A 41 -5.90 4.39 -1.61
N ASN A 42 -6.11 4.73 -2.88
CA ASN A 42 -6.48 3.75 -3.91
C ASN A 42 -5.33 3.48 -4.87
N PHE A 43 -4.10 3.43 -4.35
CA PHE A 43 -2.94 3.28 -5.23
C PHE A 43 -2.92 1.95 -5.98
N LEU A 44 -3.54 0.91 -5.43
CA LEU A 44 -3.54 -0.41 -6.05
C LEU A 44 -4.56 -0.52 -7.18
N LEU A 45 -5.74 0.02 -6.97
CA LEU A 45 -6.81 -0.12 -7.95
C LEU A 45 -7.88 0.93 -7.70
N MET A 46 -8.14 1.76 -8.68
CA MET A 46 -9.18 2.78 -8.59
C MET A 46 -10.56 2.15 -8.76
N GLY A 47 -11.51 2.56 -7.93
CA GLY A 47 -12.88 2.12 -8.08
C GLY A 47 -13.09 0.64 -7.78
N MET A 48 -12.30 0.08 -6.88
CA MET A 48 -12.43 -1.33 -6.51
C MET A 48 -13.82 -1.68 -6.00
N THR A 49 -14.42 -2.70 -6.61
CA THR A 49 -15.62 -3.34 -6.07
C THR A 49 -15.21 -4.28 -4.94
N GLU A 50 -16.21 -4.77 -4.18
CA GLU A 50 -15.94 -5.81 -3.17
C GLU A 50 -15.22 -7.01 -3.79
N GLN A 51 -15.68 -7.43 -4.96
CA GLN A 51 -15.12 -8.58 -5.64
C GLN A 51 -13.66 -8.36 -6.04
N ASP A 52 -13.35 -7.15 -6.52
CA ASP A 52 -11.98 -6.80 -6.87
C ASP A 52 -11.07 -6.84 -5.65
N LYS A 53 -11.55 -6.34 -4.51
CA LYS A 53 -10.78 -6.36 -3.27
C LYS A 53 -10.50 -7.79 -2.82
N PHE A 54 -11.49 -8.68 -2.92
CA PHE A 54 -11.28 -10.08 -2.56
C PHE A 54 -10.27 -10.76 -3.47
N SER A 55 -10.24 -10.39 -4.75
CA SER A 55 -9.31 -11.03 -5.70
C SER A 55 -7.85 -10.69 -5.41
N ILE A 56 -7.56 -9.54 -4.79
CA ILE A 56 -6.19 -9.13 -4.50
C ILE A 56 -5.84 -9.17 -3.02
N ALA A 57 -6.82 -9.48 -2.16
CA ALA A 57 -6.59 -9.48 -0.72
C ALA A 57 -5.59 -10.56 -0.31
N GLU A 58 -4.72 -10.21 0.62
CA GLU A 58 -3.66 -11.08 1.11
C GLU A 58 -3.83 -11.33 2.60
N ASP A 59 -3.26 -12.44 3.06
CA ASP A 59 -3.12 -12.67 4.49
C ASP A 59 -2.04 -11.74 5.02
N GLN A 60 -2.17 -11.32 6.28
CA GLN A 60 -1.17 -10.45 6.86
C GLN A 60 0.20 -11.14 6.90
N GLY A 61 1.20 -10.44 6.42
CA GLY A 61 2.56 -10.94 6.37
C GLY A 61 2.87 -11.80 5.17
N GLN A 62 1.90 -12.02 4.30
CA GLN A 62 2.07 -12.91 3.15
C GLN A 62 1.41 -12.32 1.92
N GLY A 63 2.07 -12.45 0.78
CA GLY A 63 1.49 -12.09 -0.49
C GLY A 63 2.36 -11.12 -1.29
N PRO A 64 2.13 -11.05 -2.61
CA PRO A 64 2.98 -10.25 -3.50
C PRO A 64 2.93 -8.74 -3.25
N ILE A 65 1.80 -8.20 -2.84
CA ILE A 65 1.70 -6.76 -2.58
C ILE A 65 2.54 -6.39 -1.37
N GLN A 66 2.42 -7.13 -0.29
CA GLN A 66 3.20 -6.88 0.91
C GLN A 66 4.69 -7.12 0.68
N ALA A 67 5.03 -8.16 -0.08
CA ALA A 67 6.42 -8.41 -0.46
C ALA A 67 6.98 -7.28 -1.29
N TRP A 68 6.20 -6.74 -2.21
CA TRP A 68 6.58 -5.62 -3.05
C TRP A 68 6.84 -4.36 -2.21
N LEU A 69 5.97 -4.07 -1.24
CA LEU A 69 6.15 -2.93 -0.35
C LEU A 69 7.45 -3.04 0.44
N ALA A 70 7.69 -4.22 1.02
CA ALA A 70 8.90 -4.46 1.81
C ALA A 70 10.15 -4.32 0.95
N GLN A 71 10.15 -4.93 -0.22
CA GLN A 71 11.30 -4.89 -1.12
C GLN A 71 11.57 -3.47 -1.62
N THR A 72 10.52 -2.74 -1.97
CA THR A 72 10.64 -1.36 -2.45
C THR A 72 11.21 -0.45 -1.36
N ALA A 73 10.73 -0.58 -0.13
CA ALA A 73 11.23 0.20 0.99
C ALA A 73 12.72 -0.05 1.21
N ARG A 74 13.15 -1.32 1.17
CA ARG A 74 14.57 -1.68 1.32
C ARG A 74 15.40 -1.16 0.16
N GLN A 75 14.92 -1.37 -1.06
CA GLN A 75 15.66 -1.00 -2.26
C GLN A 75 15.89 0.50 -2.35
N LEU A 76 14.88 1.30 -1.97
CA LEU A 76 14.93 2.74 -2.07
C LEU A 76 15.39 3.42 -0.76
N ASN A 77 15.61 2.63 0.28
CA ASN A 77 15.94 3.14 1.61
C ASN A 77 14.92 4.19 2.06
N LEU A 78 13.67 3.81 2.00
CA LEU A 78 12.55 4.72 2.11
C LEU A 78 11.47 4.14 3.02
N TRP A 79 11.00 4.94 3.99
CA TRP A 79 9.81 4.59 4.74
C TRP A 79 8.60 4.83 3.86
N ILE A 80 7.67 3.89 3.84
CA ILE A 80 6.47 3.98 3.01
C ILE A 80 5.24 3.87 3.88
N VAL A 81 4.33 4.84 3.75
CA VAL A 81 2.99 4.76 4.29
C VAL A 81 2.09 4.30 3.15
N ALA A 82 1.70 3.05 3.19
CA ALA A 82 0.85 2.46 2.15
C ALA A 82 -0.60 2.57 2.59
N GLY A 83 -1.29 3.54 2.02
CA GLY A 83 -2.70 3.70 2.28
C GLY A 83 -3.48 2.79 1.39
N THR A 84 -4.37 2.18 1.40
CA THR A 84 -5.00 1.01 1.95
C THR A 84 -4.65 -0.24 1.14
N VAL A 85 -4.32 -1.28 1.86
CA VAL A 85 -4.05 -2.61 1.31
C VAL A 85 -5.17 -3.53 1.81
N PRO A 86 -5.92 -4.20 0.93
CA PRO A 86 -6.96 -5.14 1.39
C PRO A 86 -6.31 -6.38 1.98
N LEU A 87 -6.64 -6.67 3.23
CA LEU A 87 -6.12 -7.85 3.91
C LEU A 87 -7.28 -8.71 4.39
N LYS A 88 -7.07 -10.01 4.36
CA LYS A 88 -8.07 -10.96 4.86
C LYS A 88 -8.11 -10.93 6.37
N VAL A 89 -9.32 -10.96 6.92
CA VAL A 89 -9.51 -11.06 8.36
C VAL A 89 -9.72 -12.54 8.70
N PRO A 90 -8.89 -13.13 9.57
CA PRO A 90 -9.01 -14.54 9.89
C PRO A 90 -10.39 -14.88 10.40
N ASN A 91 -10.96 -15.97 9.88
CA ASN A 91 -12.26 -16.51 10.27
C ASN A 91 -13.44 -15.58 9.97
N GLU A 92 -13.25 -14.62 9.07
CA GLU A 92 -14.33 -13.73 8.66
C GLU A 92 -14.40 -13.66 7.15
N SER A 93 -15.59 -13.31 6.65
CA SER A 93 -15.80 -13.15 5.21
C SER A 93 -15.55 -11.74 4.72
N ARG A 94 -15.23 -10.83 5.62
CA ARG A 94 -14.96 -9.44 5.26
C ARG A 94 -13.47 -9.16 5.21
N LEU A 95 -13.10 -8.05 4.59
CA LEU A 95 -11.72 -7.62 4.46
C LEU A 95 -11.45 -6.42 5.35
N ALA A 96 -10.20 -6.29 5.77
CA ALA A 96 -9.72 -5.07 6.41
C ALA A 96 -9.11 -4.16 5.35
N ALA A 97 -9.37 -2.88 5.46
CA ALA A 97 -8.68 -1.85 4.69
C ALA A 97 -7.52 -1.36 5.56
N ALA A 98 -6.34 -1.91 5.32
CA ALA A 98 -5.20 -1.68 6.18
C ALA A 98 -4.30 -0.58 5.64
N CYS A 99 -3.98 0.38 6.50
CA CYS A 99 -2.91 1.34 6.24
C CYS A 99 -1.66 0.80 6.93
N MET A 100 -0.61 0.57 6.17
CA MET A 100 0.61 -0.06 6.67
C MET A 100 1.76 0.92 6.59
N VAL A 101 2.56 0.98 7.64
CA VAL A 101 3.81 1.75 7.63
C VAL A 101 4.96 0.78 7.59
N VAL A 102 5.77 0.87 6.55
CA VAL A 102 6.92 0.00 6.33
C VAL A 102 8.19 0.83 6.45
N ASN A 103 9.12 0.37 7.27
CA ASN A 103 10.39 1.09 7.46
C ASN A 103 11.38 0.79 6.33
N ALA A 104 12.52 1.47 6.35
CA ALA A 104 13.53 1.33 5.30
C ALA A 104 14.22 -0.03 5.29
N GLN A 105 13.99 -0.86 6.30
CA GLN A 105 14.47 -2.25 6.34
C GLN A 105 13.43 -3.22 5.77
N GLY A 106 12.27 -2.72 5.38
CA GLY A 106 11.21 -3.55 4.82
C GLY A 106 10.32 -4.21 5.88
N GLU A 107 10.34 -3.68 7.09
CA GLU A 107 9.53 -4.21 8.18
C GLU A 107 8.27 -3.39 8.36
N VAL A 108 7.15 -4.05 8.60
CA VAL A 108 5.89 -3.37 8.95
C VAL A 108 6.00 -2.96 10.41
N VAL A 109 6.11 -1.66 10.65
CA VAL A 109 6.28 -1.14 12.01
C VAL A 109 4.96 -0.79 12.67
N THR A 110 3.92 -0.52 11.88
CA THR A 110 2.58 -0.33 12.40
C THR A 110 1.55 -0.61 11.32
N ARG A 111 0.36 -0.96 11.75
CA ARG A 111 -0.79 -1.20 10.89
C ARG A 111 -1.99 -0.54 11.51
N TYR A 112 -2.75 0.16 10.71
CA TYR A 112 -4.00 0.78 11.11
C TYR A 112 -5.09 0.32 10.17
N ASP A 113 -6.13 -0.29 10.70
CA ASP A 113 -7.28 -0.71 9.92
C ASP A 113 -8.34 0.38 9.98
N GLN A 114 -8.83 0.79 8.82
CA GLN A 114 -9.89 1.77 8.79
C GLN A 114 -11.16 1.18 9.38
N THR A 115 -11.84 1.99 10.19
CA THR A 115 -13.15 1.61 10.70
C THR A 115 -14.14 1.56 9.54
N HIS A 116 -14.98 0.54 9.53
CA HIS A 116 -15.91 0.33 8.45
C HIS A 116 -17.04 1.33 8.46
N LEU A 117 -16.85 2.42 7.76
CA LEU A 117 -17.94 3.34 7.48
C LEU A 117 -18.78 2.85 6.32
N PHE A 118 -18.28 1.88 5.58
CA PHE A 118 -18.93 1.34 4.39
C PHE A 118 -19.22 -0.13 4.52
N ASP A 119 -19.40 -0.57 5.74
CA ASP A 119 -19.77 -1.95 6.00
C ASP A 119 -21.23 -2.10 5.59
N VAL A 120 -21.43 -2.47 4.36
CA VAL A 120 -22.78 -2.64 3.81
C VAL A 120 -23.10 -4.11 3.90
N ASP A 121 -24.08 -4.39 4.68
CA ASP A 121 -24.55 -5.75 4.81
C ASP A 121 -25.28 -6.22 3.56
#